data_ef9710445fcc4eca9389b343ea4d848b
#
_entry.id   ef9710445fcc4eca9389b343ea4d848b
#
_cell.length_a   1.000
_cell.length_b   1.000
_cell.length_c   1.000
_cell.angle_alpha   90.00
_cell.angle_beta   90.00
_cell.angle_gamma   90.00
#
_symmetry.space_group_name_H-M   'P 1'
#
loop_
_entity.id
_entity.type
_entity.pdbx_description
1 polymer ?
#
loop_
_entity_poly.entity_id
_entity_poly.type
_entity_poly.pdbx_seq_one_letter_code
_entity_poly.pdbx_strand_id
1 'polypeptide(L)'
;MNNQFERAVRNKLDSHNGELNPVTLSQITTLRIEHATQGDLDDLFLTPSLINLSLDCEGDIDLNPIGKLPLLDTFEIRNANIEDFSPLNNVNALRNLDVDNSQIASFYDIRLFENLVTLRLRNCDLDDLSFLSDLECLSRLNLNENNIEDLGPISFLDQLKSLDIEGNEVSNLDPLSYISGLTWIHAARNHIQDLGPLTTIKYLESLDVGRNQITNIDAVSKLTHLNWLGLSFNNIRDISPINSLPNLRYLDIEGDSFNQQSTRIHLPNLAAKGIDIFR
;
A
#
# COMPACT_ATOMS: atom_id res chain seq x y z
N MET A 1 -31.81 -21.02 -0.98
CA MET A 1 -30.39 -20.79 -0.76
C MET A 1 -30.20 -19.28 -0.60
N ASN A 2 -29.86 -18.82 0.59
CA ASN A 2 -29.46 -17.41 0.77
C ASN A 2 -27.95 -17.42 0.98
N ASN A 3 -27.19 -17.66 -0.08
CA ASN A 3 -25.75 -17.46 0.00
C ASN A 3 -25.43 -15.97 -0.16
N GLN A 4 -24.25 -15.56 0.26
CA GLN A 4 -23.83 -14.16 0.23
C GLN A 4 -23.66 -13.66 -1.21
N PHE A 5 -23.30 -14.56 -2.13
CA PHE A 5 -23.24 -14.26 -3.58
C PHE A 5 -24.59 -13.78 -4.09
N GLU A 6 -25.67 -14.56 -3.88
CA GLU A 6 -27.01 -14.17 -4.33
C GLU A 6 -27.43 -12.81 -3.73
N ARG A 7 -27.17 -12.62 -2.43
CA ARG A 7 -27.47 -11.36 -1.75
C ARG A 7 -26.70 -10.18 -2.37
N ALA A 8 -25.42 -10.34 -2.65
CA ALA A 8 -24.58 -9.29 -3.26
C ALA A 8 -25.07 -8.94 -4.67
N VAL A 9 -25.42 -9.94 -5.47
CA VAL A 9 -25.99 -9.77 -6.80
C VAL A 9 -27.34 -9.04 -6.75
N ARG A 10 -28.24 -9.42 -5.86
CA ARG A 10 -29.54 -8.77 -5.69
C ARG A 10 -29.42 -7.31 -5.28
N ASN A 11 -28.52 -7.02 -4.37
CA ASN A 11 -28.21 -5.64 -3.95
C ASN A 11 -27.68 -4.83 -5.14
N LYS A 12 -26.80 -5.41 -5.95
CA LYS A 12 -26.23 -4.76 -7.13
C LYS A 12 -27.26 -4.41 -8.20
N LEU A 13 -28.27 -5.27 -8.35
CA LEU A 13 -29.32 -5.14 -9.37
C LEU A 13 -30.57 -4.40 -8.88
N ASP A 14 -30.59 -3.92 -7.61
CA ASP A 14 -31.79 -3.37 -6.95
C ASP A 14 -33.01 -4.31 -7.04
N SER A 15 -32.77 -5.62 -7.16
CA SER A 15 -33.78 -6.65 -7.41
C SER A 15 -33.99 -7.54 -6.19
N HIS A 16 -34.99 -7.25 -5.38
CA HIS A 16 -35.25 -7.98 -4.13
C HIS A 16 -36.00 -9.31 -4.34
N ASN A 17 -36.71 -9.48 -5.47
CA ASN A 17 -37.50 -10.67 -5.79
C ASN A 17 -37.43 -11.02 -7.28
N GLY A 18 -37.53 -12.31 -7.62
CA GLY A 18 -37.51 -12.82 -8.98
C GLY A 18 -36.34 -13.75 -9.28
N GLU A 19 -36.38 -14.44 -10.40
CA GLU A 19 -35.28 -15.28 -10.85
C GLU A 19 -34.10 -14.41 -11.34
N LEU A 20 -32.89 -14.77 -10.96
CA LEU A 20 -31.67 -14.16 -11.48
C LEU A 20 -31.46 -14.65 -12.91
N ASN A 21 -31.65 -13.75 -13.86
CA ASN A 21 -31.51 -14.06 -15.27
C ASN A 21 -30.02 -14.12 -15.66
N PRO A 22 -29.54 -15.18 -16.33
CA PRO A 22 -28.17 -15.30 -16.80
C PRO A 22 -27.66 -14.11 -17.64
N VAL A 23 -28.55 -13.50 -18.45
CA VAL A 23 -28.19 -12.29 -19.23
C VAL A 23 -27.89 -11.10 -18.33
N THR A 24 -28.65 -10.92 -17.26
CA THR A 24 -28.41 -9.83 -16.30
C THR A 24 -27.14 -10.10 -15.46
N LEU A 25 -26.92 -11.33 -15.06
CA LEU A 25 -25.73 -11.75 -14.34
C LEU A 25 -24.46 -11.52 -15.16
N SER A 26 -24.51 -11.82 -16.47
CA SER A 26 -23.35 -11.61 -17.36
C SER A 26 -23.02 -10.13 -17.61
N GLN A 27 -23.86 -9.19 -17.18
CA GLN A 27 -23.60 -7.74 -17.27
C GLN A 27 -22.96 -7.16 -16.02
N ILE A 28 -22.84 -7.95 -14.95
CA ILE A 28 -22.23 -7.49 -13.69
C ILE A 28 -20.72 -7.39 -13.89
N THR A 29 -20.20 -6.16 -13.74
CA THR A 29 -18.77 -5.85 -13.86
C THR A 29 -18.10 -5.58 -12.52
N THR A 30 -18.89 -5.35 -11.47
CA THR A 30 -18.38 -5.07 -10.11
C THR A 30 -19.24 -5.78 -9.09
N LEU A 31 -18.59 -6.57 -8.22
CA LEU A 31 -19.28 -7.29 -7.15
C LEU A 31 -18.47 -7.15 -5.83
N ARG A 32 -19.20 -6.96 -4.73
CA ARG A 32 -18.66 -7.04 -3.37
C ARG A 32 -19.47 -8.06 -2.58
N ILE A 33 -18.79 -9.03 -1.97
CA ILE A 33 -19.39 -10.06 -1.14
C ILE A 33 -18.83 -9.94 0.27
N GLU A 34 -19.70 -9.70 1.23
CA GLU A 34 -19.37 -9.66 2.67
C GLU A 34 -19.65 -11.02 3.30
N HIS A 35 -18.80 -11.46 4.23
CA HIS A 35 -18.84 -12.78 4.85
C HIS A 35 -18.82 -13.91 3.80
N ALA A 36 -17.96 -13.75 2.79
CA ALA A 36 -17.85 -14.69 1.68
C ALA A 36 -17.28 -16.04 2.17
N THR A 37 -17.90 -17.11 1.73
CA THR A 37 -17.45 -18.48 1.92
C THR A 37 -17.02 -19.09 0.60
N GLN A 38 -16.34 -20.24 0.60
CA GLN A 38 -15.98 -20.95 -0.62
C GLN A 38 -17.19 -21.21 -1.53
N GLY A 39 -18.34 -21.54 -0.96
CA GLY A 39 -19.56 -21.78 -1.74
C GLY A 39 -20.06 -20.55 -2.51
N ASP A 40 -19.78 -19.33 -2.00
CA ASP A 40 -20.10 -18.08 -2.71
C ASP A 40 -19.16 -17.83 -3.88
N LEU A 41 -17.88 -18.22 -3.73
CA LEU A 41 -16.88 -18.12 -4.80
C LEU A 41 -17.17 -19.10 -5.94
N ASP A 42 -17.65 -20.29 -5.62
CA ASP A 42 -18.00 -21.29 -6.63
C ASP A 42 -19.11 -20.81 -7.58
N ASP A 43 -19.96 -19.86 -7.15
CA ASP A 43 -21.01 -19.26 -7.97
C ASP A 43 -20.51 -18.10 -8.86
N LEU A 44 -19.25 -17.64 -8.74
CA LEU A 44 -18.70 -16.52 -9.53
C LEU A 44 -18.67 -16.77 -11.03
N PHE A 45 -18.71 -18.04 -11.48
CA PHE A 45 -18.80 -18.38 -12.91
C PHE A 45 -20.08 -17.82 -13.57
N LEU A 46 -21.09 -17.47 -12.77
CA LEU A 46 -22.34 -16.85 -13.24
C LEU A 46 -22.15 -15.38 -13.65
N THR A 47 -21.05 -14.76 -13.26
CA THR A 47 -20.73 -13.34 -13.52
C THR A 47 -19.41 -13.18 -14.30
N PRO A 48 -19.31 -13.73 -15.53
CA PRO A 48 -18.05 -13.83 -16.28
C PRO A 48 -17.47 -12.49 -16.75
N SER A 49 -18.24 -11.40 -16.65
CA SER A 49 -17.83 -10.05 -17.03
C SER A 49 -17.28 -9.22 -15.85
N LEU A 50 -17.00 -9.85 -14.72
CA LEU A 50 -16.42 -9.15 -13.58
C LEU A 50 -15.08 -8.53 -13.95
N ILE A 51 -14.96 -7.23 -13.63
CA ILE A 51 -13.75 -6.40 -13.73
C ILE A 51 -13.22 -6.09 -12.35
N ASN A 52 -14.12 -5.85 -11.37
CA ASN A 52 -13.76 -5.56 -10.00
C ASN A 52 -14.47 -6.54 -9.06
N LEU A 53 -13.71 -7.24 -8.24
CA LEU A 53 -14.20 -8.15 -7.21
C LEU A 53 -13.61 -7.79 -5.86
N SER A 54 -14.47 -7.60 -4.86
CA SER A 54 -14.07 -7.37 -3.47
C SER A 54 -14.72 -8.40 -2.56
N LEU A 55 -13.91 -9.14 -1.81
CA LEU A 55 -14.34 -10.20 -0.91
C LEU A 55 -13.92 -9.88 0.53
N ASP A 56 -14.86 -9.99 1.46
CA ASP A 56 -14.59 -10.06 2.89
C ASP A 56 -14.92 -11.48 3.34
N CYS A 57 -13.89 -12.27 3.67
CA CYS A 57 -14.01 -13.71 3.79
C CYS A 57 -14.06 -14.19 5.24
N GLU A 58 -14.40 -15.46 5.40
CA GLU A 58 -14.31 -16.19 6.67
C GLU A 58 -13.63 -17.55 6.43
N GLY A 59 -12.33 -17.64 6.81
CA GLY A 59 -11.56 -18.89 6.79
C GLY A 59 -10.85 -19.22 5.47
N ASP A 60 -10.77 -20.51 5.16
CA ASP A 60 -9.98 -21.01 4.02
C ASP A 60 -10.67 -20.72 2.70
N ILE A 61 -9.91 -20.14 1.76
CA ILE A 61 -10.39 -19.72 0.44
C ILE A 61 -9.49 -20.30 -0.66
N ASP A 62 -10.10 -21.07 -1.54
CA ASP A 62 -9.52 -21.52 -2.80
C ASP A 62 -9.80 -20.49 -3.91
N LEU A 63 -8.75 -19.96 -4.51
CA LEU A 63 -8.82 -18.93 -5.56
C LEU A 63 -9.15 -19.50 -6.96
N ASN A 64 -9.31 -20.80 -7.13
CA ASN A 64 -9.63 -21.43 -8.42
C ASN A 64 -10.86 -20.85 -9.13
N PRO A 65 -11.98 -20.51 -8.46
CA PRO A 65 -13.10 -19.85 -9.11
C PRO A 65 -12.74 -18.47 -9.68
N ILE A 66 -11.87 -17.72 -8.99
CA ILE A 66 -11.45 -16.37 -9.38
C ILE A 66 -10.52 -16.44 -10.59
N GLY A 67 -9.66 -17.46 -10.66
CA GLY A 67 -8.78 -17.72 -11.80
C GLY A 67 -9.54 -17.96 -13.13
N LYS A 68 -10.87 -18.13 -13.09
CA LYS A 68 -11.75 -18.28 -14.26
C LYS A 68 -12.40 -16.97 -14.72
N LEU A 69 -12.04 -15.83 -14.13
CA LEU A 69 -12.59 -14.52 -14.46
C LEU A 69 -11.63 -13.75 -15.38
N PRO A 70 -11.74 -13.88 -16.70
CA PRO A 70 -10.68 -13.41 -17.61
C PRO A 70 -10.58 -11.89 -17.73
N LEU A 71 -11.61 -11.16 -17.30
CA LEU A 71 -11.66 -9.69 -17.39
C LEU A 71 -11.35 -9.01 -16.05
N LEU A 72 -11.01 -9.78 -15.01
CA LEU A 72 -10.76 -9.24 -13.68
C LEU A 72 -9.50 -8.38 -13.69
N ASP A 73 -9.67 -7.08 -13.48
CA ASP A 73 -8.61 -6.07 -13.40
C ASP A 73 -8.23 -5.77 -11.95
N THR A 74 -9.23 -5.72 -11.07
CA THR A 74 -9.06 -5.41 -9.65
C THR A 74 -9.63 -6.52 -8.77
N PHE A 75 -8.77 -7.08 -7.94
CA PHE A 75 -9.15 -8.08 -6.95
C PHE A 75 -8.74 -7.64 -5.55
N GLU A 76 -9.73 -7.56 -4.66
CA GLU A 76 -9.56 -7.24 -3.25
C GLU A 76 -10.08 -8.41 -2.41
N ILE A 77 -9.28 -8.87 -1.44
CA ILE A 77 -9.66 -9.92 -0.51
C ILE A 77 -9.13 -9.60 0.89
N ARG A 78 -9.97 -9.84 1.90
CA ARG A 78 -9.59 -9.65 3.30
C ARG A 78 -10.09 -10.79 4.19
N ASN A 79 -9.42 -10.95 5.34
CA ASN A 79 -9.78 -11.92 6.39
C ASN A 79 -9.80 -13.36 5.88
N ALA A 80 -8.94 -13.71 4.92
CA ALA A 80 -8.89 -15.02 4.28
C ALA A 80 -7.66 -15.82 4.71
N ASN A 81 -7.77 -17.16 4.65
CA ASN A 81 -6.63 -18.05 4.63
C ASN A 81 -6.42 -18.51 3.18
N ILE A 82 -5.29 -18.12 2.58
CA ILE A 82 -4.95 -18.38 1.17
C ILE A 82 -3.74 -19.31 1.12
N GLU A 83 -3.89 -20.46 0.46
CA GLU A 83 -2.78 -21.40 0.30
C GLU A 83 -1.74 -20.87 -0.70
N ASP A 84 -2.19 -20.46 -1.90
CA ASP A 84 -1.33 -19.89 -2.93
C ASP A 84 -2.12 -18.99 -3.91
N PHE A 85 -1.40 -18.25 -4.73
CA PHE A 85 -1.96 -17.39 -5.77
C PHE A 85 -1.91 -18.00 -7.19
N SER A 86 -1.44 -19.25 -7.35
CA SER A 86 -1.30 -19.90 -8.65
C SER A 86 -2.58 -19.94 -9.50
N PRO A 87 -3.81 -20.03 -8.93
CA PRO A 87 -5.02 -19.95 -9.72
C PRO A 87 -5.18 -18.65 -10.50
N LEU A 88 -4.58 -17.54 -10.03
CA LEU A 88 -4.68 -16.23 -10.68
C LEU A 88 -3.69 -16.05 -11.84
N ASN A 89 -2.76 -16.99 -12.08
CA ASN A 89 -1.76 -16.91 -13.15
C ASN A 89 -2.37 -16.77 -14.56
N ASN A 90 -3.63 -17.16 -14.73
CA ASN A 90 -4.36 -17.02 -16.00
C ASN A 90 -5.18 -15.72 -16.12
N VAL A 91 -5.19 -14.88 -15.06
CA VAL A 91 -5.95 -13.63 -15.04
C VAL A 91 -5.05 -12.50 -15.59
N ASN A 92 -4.79 -12.53 -16.89
CA ASN A 92 -3.87 -11.60 -17.55
C ASN A 92 -4.32 -10.11 -17.47
N ALA A 93 -5.59 -9.87 -17.17
CA ALA A 93 -6.13 -8.52 -17.00
C ALA A 93 -5.82 -7.91 -15.63
N LEU A 94 -5.33 -8.71 -14.66
CA LEU A 94 -5.14 -8.28 -13.27
C LEU A 94 -4.04 -7.19 -13.17
N ARG A 95 -4.44 -6.01 -12.73
CA ARG A 95 -3.56 -4.85 -12.51
C ARG A 95 -3.50 -4.39 -11.07
N ASN A 96 -4.53 -4.72 -10.29
CA ASN A 96 -4.65 -4.28 -8.92
C ASN A 96 -4.99 -5.48 -8.03
N LEU A 97 -4.07 -5.83 -7.13
CA LEU A 97 -4.25 -6.86 -6.11
C LEU A 97 -4.16 -6.22 -4.73
N ASP A 98 -5.20 -6.40 -3.92
CA ASP A 98 -5.26 -5.91 -2.54
C ASP A 98 -5.62 -7.08 -1.62
N VAL A 99 -4.70 -7.47 -0.74
CA VAL A 99 -4.89 -8.50 0.27
C VAL A 99 -4.67 -7.88 1.64
N ASP A 100 -5.65 -7.98 2.51
CA ASP A 100 -5.64 -7.34 3.81
C ASP A 100 -6.00 -8.32 4.92
N ASN A 101 -5.27 -8.27 6.04
CA ASN A 101 -5.55 -9.06 7.24
C ASN A 101 -5.77 -10.55 6.94
N SER A 102 -4.87 -11.15 6.15
CA SER A 102 -5.02 -12.51 5.62
C SER A 102 -3.80 -13.36 5.91
N GLN A 103 -4.03 -14.64 6.14
CA GLN A 103 -2.96 -15.63 6.28
C GLN A 103 -2.63 -16.19 4.90
N ILE A 104 -1.38 -16.08 4.49
CA ILE A 104 -0.92 -16.50 3.16
C ILE A 104 0.22 -17.50 3.33
N ALA A 105 0.01 -18.72 2.85
CA ALA A 105 1.02 -19.75 2.98
C ALA A 105 2.17 -19.57 1.97
N SER A 106 1.93 -18.96 0.80
CA SER A 106 2.96 -18.69 -0.19
C SER A 106 2.67 -17.42 -1.00
N PHE A 107 3.67 -16.54 -1.07
CA PHE A 107 3.66 -15.34 -1.95
C PHE A 107 4.34 -15.60 -3.31
N TYR A 108 4.94 -16.76 -3.50
CA TYR A 108 5.83 -17.05 -4.63
C TYR A 108 5.19 -16.81 -6.00
N ASP A 109 3.93 -17.15 -6.17
CA ASP A 109 3.24 -17.03 -7.46
C ASP A 109 2.92 -15.59 -7.86
N ILE A 110 2.92 -14.64 -6.90
CA ILE A 110 2.67 -13.22 -7.18
C ILE A 110 3.70 -12.66 -8.17
N ARG A 111 4.94 -13.18 -8.19
CA ARG A 111 5.98 -12.81 -9.15
C ARG A 111 5.57 -12.99 -10.62
N LEU A 112 4.57 -13.81 -10.89
CA LEU A 112 4.07 -14.09 -12.25
C LEU A 112 3.03 -13.08 -12.73
N PHE A 113 2.61 -12.13 -11.88
CA PHE A 113 1.62 -11.12 -12.24
C PHE A 113 2.29 -9.90 -12.87
N GLU A 114 2.94 -10.11 -14.02
CA GLU A 114 3.78 -9.11 -14.72
C GLU A 114 3.05 -7.79 -15.06
N ASN A 115 1.70 -7.82 -15.11
CA ASN A 115 0.88 -6.65 -15.41
C ASN A 115 0.45 -5.85 -14.17
N LEU A 116 0.85 -6.28 -12.96
CA LEU A 116 0.47 -5.57 -11.74
C LEU A 116 1.03 -4.14 -11.71
N VAL A 117 0.13 -3.20 -11.48
CA VAL A 117 0.42 -1.77 -11.28
C VAL A 117 0.30 -1.37 -9.81
N THR A 118 -0.62 -2.02 -9.10
CA THR A 118 -0.85 -1.80 -7.67
C THR A 118 -0.83 -3.13 -6.93
N LEU A 119 0.02 -3.24 -5.92
CA LEU A 119 0.02 -4.37 -4.98
C LEU A 119 -0.12 -3.84 -3.56
N ARG A 120 -1.08 -4.36 -2.82
CA ARG A 120 -1.24 -4.14 -1.39
C ARG A 120 -1.30 -5.47 -0.68
N LEU A 121 -0.40 -5.67 0.27
CA LEU A 121 -0.31 -6.84 1.15
C LEU A 121 -0.21 -6.31 2.58
N ARG A 122 -1.34 -5.96 3.19
CA ARG A 122 -1.36 -5.35 4.51
C ARG A 122 -1.73 -6.37 5.58
N ASN A 123 -0.96 -6.38 6.67
CA ASN A 123 -1.19 -7.29 7.79
C ASN A 123 -1.31 -8.75 7.34
N CYS A 124 -0.29 -9.22 6.61
CA CYS A 124 -0.24 -10.56 6.01
C CYS A 124 0.93 -11.41 6.53
N ASP A 125 1.57 -10.98 7.63
CA ASP A 125 2.72 -11.65 8.25
C ASP A 125 3.93 -11.82 7.29
N LEU A 126 4.10 -10.83 6.38
CA LEU A 126 5.11 -10.84 5.33
C LEU A 126 6.48 -10.38 5.86
N ASP A 127 7.54 -11.14 5.59
CA ASP A 127 8.93 -10.84 5.95
C ASP A 127 9.90 -10.89 4.74
N ASP A 128 9.62 -11.70 3.72
CA ASP A 128 10.44 -11.85 2.51
C ASP A 128 9.79 -11.17 1.29
N LEU A 129 10.52 -10.24 0.67
CA LEU A 129 10.10 -9.49 -0.52
C LEU A 129 10.68 -10.04 -1.83
N SER A 130 11.36 -11.20 -1.83
CA SER A 130 12.07 -11.72 -3.01
C SER A 130 11.19 -11.89 -4.25
N PHE A 131 9.88 -12.14 -4.06
CA PHE A 131 8.91 -12.29 -5.16
C PHE A 131 8.61 -10.96 -5.90
N LEU A 132 9.00 -9.80 -5.36
CA LEU A 132 8.70 -8.49 -5.97
C LEU A 132 9.65 -8.14 -7.13
N SER A 133 10.82 -8.75 -7.22
CA SER A 133 11.87 -8.38 -8.19
C SER A 133 11.43 -8.47 -9.66
N ASP A 134 10.42 -9.28 -9.96
CA ASP A 134 9.94 -9.54 -11.33
C ASP A 134 8.75 -8.63 -11.71
N LEU A 135 8.23 -7.81 -10.78
CA LEU A 135 7.04 -6.96 -10.98
C LEU A 135 7.39 -5.58 -11.57
N GLU A 136 7.98 -5.56 -12.76
CA GLU A 136 8.53 -4.35 -13.39
C GLU A 136 7.50 -3.22 -13.63
N CYS A 137 6.20 -3.54 -13.74
CA CYS A 137 5.14 -2.57 -13.97
C CYS A 137 4.63 -1.90 -12.67
N LEU A 138 5.15 -2.33 -11.50
CA LEU A 138 4.60 -1.90 -10.22
C LEU A 138 4.86 -0.41 -9.96
N SER A 139 3.78 0.34 -9.76
CA SER A 139 3.81 1.79 -9.51
C SER A 139 3.39 2.15 -8.08
N ARG A 140 2.56 1.34 -7.46
CA ARG A 140 2.10 1.53 -6.08
C ARG A 140 2.26 0.25 -5.28
N LEU A 141 2.99 0.32 -4.18
CA LEU A 141 3.26 -0.78 -3.27
C LEU A 141 2.88 -0.37 -1.84
N ASN A 142 1.98 -1.14 -1.22
CA ASN A 142 1.64 -0.98 0.19
C ASN A 142 1.86 -2.32 0.91
N LEU A 143 2.74 -2.30 1.90
CA LEU A 143 3.17 -3.43 2.70
C LEU A 143 3.00 -3.16 4.21
N ASN A 144 2.05 -2.32 4.59
CA ASN A 144 1.86 -1.90 5.97
C ASN A 144 1.57 -3.05 6.92
N GLU A 145 1.99 -2.88 8.19
CA GLU A 145 1.72 -3.80 9.28
C GLU A 145 2.19 -5.24 8.96
N ASN A 146 3.46 -5.38 8.57
CA ASN A 146 4.13 -6.65 8.31
C ASN A 146 5.42 -6.76 9.15
N ASN A 147 6.28 -7.74 8.85
CA ASN A 147 7.52 -8.00 9.59
C ASN A 147 8.77 -7.74 8.71
N ILE A 148 8.71 -6.77 7.80
CA ILE A 148 9.74 -6.53 6.79
C ILE A 148 10.93 -5.81 7.42
N GLU A 149 12.13 -6.41 7.28
CA GLU A 149 13.41 -5.81 7.66
C GLU A 149 14.22 -5.35 6.43
N ASP A 150 14.21 -6.14 5.34
CA ASP A 150 15.02 -5.93 4.14
C ASP A 150 14.21 -5.40 2.95
N LEU A 151 14.57 -4.20 2.50
CA LEU A 151 14.03 -3.58 1.29
C LEU A 151 14.84 -3.90 0.02
N GLY A 152 15.90 -4.71 0.10
CA GLY A 152 16.75 -5.04 -1.04
C GLY A 152 15.98 -5.41 -2.32
N PRO A 153 15.00 -6.31 -2.24
CA PRO A 153 14.26 -6.75 -3.43
C PRO A 153 13.47 -5.64 -4.15
N ILE A 154 13.02 -4.58 -3.47
CA ILE A 154 12.28 -3.50 -4.14
C ILE A 154 13.18 -2.54 -4.92
N SER A 155 14.49 -2.59 -4.77
CA SER A 155 15.46 -1.73 -5.49
C SER A 155 15.40 -1.87 -7.02
N PHE A 156 14.78 -2.93 -7.52
CA PHE A 156 14.59 -3.21 -8.95
C PHE A 156 13.28 -2.62 -9.52
N LEU A 157 12.41 -2.04 -8.69
CA LEU A 157 11.11 -1.54 -9.10
C LEU A 157 11.19 -0.10 -9.66
N ASP A 158 11.78 0.06 -10.82
CA ASP A 158 12.07 1.37 -11.43
C ASP A 158 10.83 2.24 -11.68
N GLN A 159 9.65 1.62 -11.84
CA GLN A 159 8.39 2.32 -12.07
C GLN A 159 7.68 2.75 -10.77
N LEU A 160 8.25 2.40 -9.59
CA LEU A 160 7.58 2.68 -8.32
C LEU A 160 7.52 4.19 -8.04
N LYS A 161 6.31 4.67 -7.74
CA LYS A 161 5.98 6.07 -7.43
C LYS A 161 5.53 6.25 -5.98
N SER A 162 4.88 5.25 -5.43
CA SER A 162 4.32 5.28 -4.08
C SER A 162 4.71 4.03 -3.32
N LEU A 163 5.33 4.22 -2.16
CA LEU A 163 5.72 3.17 -1.24
C LEU A 163 5.12 3.44 0.14
N ASP A 164 4.42 2.46 0.67
CA ASP A 164 3.87 2.48 2.02
C ASP A 164 4.33 1.23 2.77
N ILE A 165 5.13 1.44 3.81
CA ILE A 165 5.75 0.40 4.64
C ILE A 165 5.57 0.73 6.14
N GLU A 166 4.48 1.44 6.50
CA GLU A 166 4.20 1.74 7.91
C GLU A 166 4.10 0.47 8.75
N GLY A 167 4.64 0.51 9.97
CA GLY A 167 4.48 -0.59 10.92
C GLY A 167 5.23 -1.85 10.51
N ASN A 168 6.51 -1.70 10.16
CA ASN A 168 7.44 -2.78 9.85
C ASN A 168 8.72 -2.67 10.74
N GLU A 169 9.73 -3.47 10.45
CA GLU A 169 11.01 -3.54 11.17
C GLU A 169 12.17 -2.90 10.37
N VAL A 170 11.86 -2.02 9.39
CA VAL A 170 12.86 -1.43 8.48
C VAL A 170 13.76 -0.45 9.20
N SER A 171 15.08 -0.65 9.06
CA SER A 171 16.10 0.27 9.59
C SER A 171 16.99 0.89 8.50
N ASN A 172 17.14 0.21 7.36
CA ASN A 172 18.00 0.62 6.26
C ASN A 172 17.17 1.06 5.01
N LEU A 173 17.37 2.31 4.59
CA LEU A 173 16.72 2.88 3.41
C LEU A 173 17.64 2.88 2.17
N ASP A 174 18.85 2.31 2.21
CA ASP A 174 19.78 2.29 1.06
C ASP A 174 19.14 1.76 -0.23
N PRO A 175 18.30 0.71 -0.20
CA PRO A 175 17.64 0.21 -1.42
C PRO A 175 16.78 1.27 -2.13
N LEU A 176 16.20 2.23 -1.41
CA LEU A 176 15.39 3.29 -1.99
C LEU A 176 16.20 4.28 -2.82
N SER A 177 17.52 4.37 -2.59
CA SER A 177 18.42 5.23 -3.36
C SER A 177 18.48 4.88 -4.85
N TYR A 178 18.10 3.67 -5.22
CA TYR A 178 18.02 3.18 -6.60
C TYR A 178 16.69 3.51 -7.30
N ILE A 179 15.65 3.90 -6.54
CA ILE A 179 14.30 4.16 -7.05
C ILE A 179 14.05 5.68 -7.12
N SER A 180 14.76 6.38 -7.99
CA SER A 180 14.71 7.86 -8.09
C SER A 180 13.34 8.42 -8.49
N GLY A 181 12.43 7.56 -8.94
CA GLY A 181 11.08 7.91 -9.39
C GLY A 181 10.04 8.07 -8.29
N LEU A 182 10.36 7.74 -7.03
CA LEU A 182 9.44 7.85 -5.91
C LEU A 182 8.99 9.32 -5.70
N THR A 183 7.69 9.48 -5.48
CA THR A 183 7.07 10.78 -5.15
C THR A 183 6.42 10.75 -3.76
N TRP A 184 6.10 9.58 -3.27
CA TRP A 184 5.42 9.39 -2.00
C TRP A 184 6.03 8.22 -1.22
N ILE A 185 6.44 8.45 0.02
CA ILE A 185 6.98 7.46 0.95
C ILE A 185 6.30 7.62 2.30
N HIS A 186 5.65 6.56 2.77
CA HIS A 186 5.12 6.42 4.12
C HIS A 186 5.85 5.26 4.80
N ALA A 187 6.73 5.58 5.76
CA ALA A 187 7.57 4.65 6.49
C ALA A 187 7.54 4.91 8.00
N ALA A 188 6.38 5.39 8.49
CA ALA A 188 6.18 5.59 9.92
C ALA A 188 6.22 4.26 10.69
N ARG A 189 6.51 4.31 12.00
CA ARG A 189 6.51 3.11 12.87
C ARG A 189 7.47 2.02 12.38
N ASN A 190 8.73 2.42 12.21
CA ASN A 190 9.85 1.56 11.81
C ASN A 190 11.07 1.82 12.73
N HIS A 191 12.26 1.38 12.35
CA HIS A 191 13.50 1.56 13.11
C HIS A 191 14.52 2.46 12.38
N ILE A 192 14.04 3.38 11.52
CA ILE A 192 14.86 4.25 10.67
C ILE A 192 15.63 5.26 11.54
N GLN A 193 16.92 5.42 11.25
CA GLN A 193 17.79 6.39 11.89
C GLN A 193 18.42 7.38 10.90
N ASP A 194 18.66 6.96 9.65
CA ASP A 194 19.31 7.73 8.60
C ASP A 194 18.40 7.99 7.41
N LEU A 195 18.26 9.26 7.03
CA LEU A 195 17.54 9.71 5.85
C LEU A 195 18.46 9.99 4.66
N GLY A 196 19.78 9.79 4.81
CA GLY A 196 20.78 10.03 3.78
C GLY A 196 20.46 9.39 2.42
N PRO A 197 20.05 8.12 2.37
CA PRO A 197 19.68 7.44 1.13
C PRO A 197 18.59 8.14 0.31
N LEU A 198 17.67 8.85 0.96
CA LEU A 198 16.57 9.56 0.29
C LEU A 198 17.02 10.77 -0.53
N THR A 199 18.24 11.27 -0.33
CA THR A 199 18.76 12.46 -1.04
C THR A 199 18.85 12.30 -2.57
N THR A 200 18.81 11.07 -3.07
CA THR A 200 18.77 10.74 -4.51
C THR A 200 17.38 10.92 -5.12
N ILE A 201 16.32 10.91 -4.30
CA ILE A 201 14.92 10.95 -4.70
C ILE A 201 14.47 12.41 -4.84
N LYS A 202 14.91 13.07 -5.88
CA LYS A 202 14.77 14.54 -6.06
C LYS A 202 13.34 15.04 -6.16
N TYR A 203 12.42 14.19 -6.62
CA TYR A 203 11.01 14.55 -6.86
C TYR A 203 10.08 14.07 -5.76
N LEU A 204 10.62 13.72 -4.57
CA LEU A 204 9.81 13.31 -3.43
C LEU A 204 8.95 14.49 -2.97
N GLU A 205 7.63 14.30 -2.99
CA GLU A 205 6.63 15.31 -2.64
C GLU A 205 6.07 15.10 -1.24
N SER A 206 5.99 13.84 -0.80
CA SER A 206 5.46 13.46 0.51
C SER A 206 6.36 12.44 1.18
N LEU A 207 6.76 12.73 2.42
CA LEU A 207 7.57 11.85 3.27
C LEU A 207 6.97 11.79 4.67
N ASP A 208 6.57 10.60 5.10
CA ASP A 208 6.28 10.31 6.50
C ASP A 208 7.26 9.29 7.06
N VAL A 209 7.99 9.70 8.06
CA VAL A 209 8.90 8.88 8.85
C VAL A 209 8.66 9.07 10.36
N GLY A 210 7.42 9.35 10.74
CA GLY A 210 7.01 9.46 12.14
C GLY A 210 7.23 8.16 12.91
N ARG A 211 7.41 8.24 14.25
CA ARG A 211 7.61 7.07 15.11
C ARG A 211 8.77 6.18 14.67
N ASN A 212 9.92 6.81 14.48
CA ASN A 212 11.19 6.18 14.15
C ASN A 212 12.28 6.57 15.18
N GLN A 213 13.54 6.41 14.87
CA GLN A 213 14.67 6.70 15.76
C GLN A 213 15.58 7.80 15.18
N ILE A 214 15.01 8.73 14.40
CA ILE A 214 15.74 9.78 13.68
C ILE A 214 16.19 10.87 14.66
N THR A 215 17.45 11.24 14.57
CA THR A 215 18.03 12.33 15.35
C THR A 215 18.54 13.48 14.46
N ASN A 216 18.98 13.16 13.24
CA ASN A 216 19.52 14.10 12.27
C ASN A 216 18.65 14.11 11.00
N ILE A 217 18.26 15.30 10.56
CA ILE A 217 17.43 15.52 9.37
C ILE A 217 18.12 16.39 8.32
N ASP A 218 19.45 16.49 8.31
CA ASP A 218 20.20 17.29 7.33
C ASP A 218 19.87 16.91 5.88
N ALA A 219 19.64 15.61 5.64
CA ALA A 219 19.25 15.06 4.36
C ALA A 219 17.98 15.71 3.79
N VAL A 220 17.01 16.06 4.66
CA VAL A 220 15.74 16.69 4.27
C VAL A 220 15.96 17.99 3.51
N SER A 221 17.05 18.73 3.78
CA SER A 221 17.40 19.97 3.07
C SER A 221 17.59 19.80 1.56
N LYS A 222 17.77 18.55 1.06
CA LYS A 222 17.95 18.21 -0.36
C LYS A 222 16.64 17.85 -1.05
N LEU A 223 15.57 17.58 -0.29
CA LEU A 223 14.27 17.13 -0.80
C LEU A 223 13.37 18.33 -1.12
N THR A 224 13.80 19.18 -2.03
CA THR A 224 13.21 20.51 -2.30
C THR A 224 11.79 20.46 -2.89
N HIS A 225 11.31 19.30 -3.31
CA HIS A 225 9.95 19.13 -3.83
C HIS A 225 8.94 18.75 -2.73
N LEU A 226 9.39 18.49 -1.49
CA LEU A 226 8.49 18.13 -0.41
C LEU A 226 7.44 19.23 -0.18
N ASN A 227 6.19 18.80 -0.16
CA ASN A 227 5.04 19.58 0.26
C ASN A 227 4.46 19.09 1.60
N TRP A 228 4.65 17.81 1.94
CA TRP A 228 4.24 17.20 3.19
C TRP A 228 5.42 16.47 3.85
N LEU A 229 5.65 16.73 5.13
CA LEU A 229 6.74 16.12 5.90
C LEU A 229 6.26 15.72 7.30
N GLY A 230 6.21 14.42 7.58
CA GLY A 230 5.92 13.81 8.87
C GLY A 230 7.19 13.33 9.54
N LEU A 231 7.48 13.89 10.71
CA LEU A 231 8.66 13.57 11.53
C LEU A 231 8.28 13.24 12.98
N SER A 232 6.98 13.21 13.31
CA SER A 232 6.47 13.09 14.68
C SER A 232 7.04 11.89 15.44
N PHE A 233 7.20 12.03 16.76
CA PHE A 233 7.67 10.96 17.65
C PHE A 233 9.01 10.35 17.24
N ASN A 234 9.99 11.21 16.94
CA ASN A 234 11.39 10.86 16.73
C ASN A 234 12.27 11.40 17.89
N ASN A 235 13.56 11.57 17.67
CA ASN A 235 14.50 12.15 18.65
C ASN A 235 15.16 13.43 18.10
N ILE A 236 14.41 14.20 17.29
CA ILE A 236 14.92 15.36 16.56
C ILE A 236 15.02 16.55 17.52
N ARG A 237 16.18 17.23 17.49
CA ARG A 237 16.41 18.46 18.27
C ARG A 237 16.56 19.69 17.40
N ASP A 238 17.14 19.55 16.23
CA ASP A 238 17.38 20.65 15.28
C ASP A 238 16.53 20.49 14.03
N ILE A 239 15.65 21.47 13.79
CA ILE A 239 14.80 21.53 12.60
C ILE A 239 15.27 22.59 11.59
N SER A 240 16.48 23.14 11.78
CA SER A 240 17.02 24.14 10.86
C SER A 240 17.04 23.70 9.38
N PRO A 241 17.29 22.40 9.04
CA PRO A 241 17.27 21.93 7.65
C PRO A 241 15.93 22.15 6.93
N ILE A 242 14.80 22.18 7.68
CA ILE A 242 13.46 22.39 7.11
C ILE A 242 13.32 23.79 6.49
N ASN A 243 14.09 24.78 6.96
CA ASN A 243 14.02 26.14 6.41
C ASN A 243 14.36 26.24 4.92
N SER A 244 15.11 25.27 4.39
CA SER A 244 15.52 25.21 2.97
C SER A 244 14.45 24.66 2.03
N LEU A 245 13.30 24.17 2.55
CA LEU A 245 12.25 23.58 1.76
C LEU A 245 11.30 24.66 1.20
N PRO A 246 11.33 24.96 -0.13
CA PRO A 246 10.57 26.06 -0.68
C PRO A 246 9.08 25.73 -0.89
N ASN A 247 8.76 24.45 -1.00
CA ASN A 247 7.42 23.96 -1.37
C ASN A 247 6.64 23.36 -0.19
N LEU A 248 7.26 23.30 1.01
CA LEU A 248 6.63 22.66 2.17
C LEU A 248 5.38 23.43 2.60
N ARG A 249 4.29 22.70 2.80
CA ARG A 249 2.98 23.22 3.25
C ARG A 249 2.53 22.61 4.56
N TYR A 250 2.84 21.33 4.77
CA TYR A 250 2.40 20.57 5.94
C TYR A 250 3.60 19.96 6.64
N LEU A 251 3.70 20.17 7.94
CA LEU A 251 4.78 19.66 8.78
C LEU A 251 4.20 19.05 10.06
N ASP A 252 4.38 17.75 10.24
CA ASP A 252 4.06 17.07 11.50
C ASP A 252 5.34 16.78 12.29
N ILE A 253 5.40 17.34 13.50
CA ILE A 253 6.54 17.26 14.42
C ILE A 253 6.09 17.03 15.87
N GLU A 254 4.96 16.37 16.05
CA GLU A 254 4.46 16.04 17.38
C GLU A 254 5.46 15.15 18.14
N GLY A 255 5.58 15.34 19.45
CA GLY A 255 6.29 14.44 20.35
C GLY A 255 7.80 14.62 20.41
N ASP A 256 8.42 15.50 19.62
CA ASP A 256 9.87 15.78 19.65
C ASP A 256 10.24 16.89 20.62
N SER A 257 11.46 16.81 21.17
CA SER A 257 12.00 17.80 22.11
C SER A 257 13.06 18.69 21.46
N PHE A 258 12.61 19.75 20.79
CA PHE A 258 13.46 20.64 20.03
C PHE A 258 14.39 21.50 20.91
N ASN A 259 15.56 21.82 20.36
CA ASN A 259 16.50 22.75 20.99
C ASN A 259 15.91 24.17 21.01
N GLN A 260 16.57 25.07 21.80
CA GLN A 260 16.11 26.44 22.00
C GLN A 260 16.07 27.26 20.69
N GLN A 261 17.01 27.02 19.77
CA GLN A 261 17.06 27.70 18.48
C GLN A 261 15.90 27.28 17.59
N SER A 262 15.61 25.97 17.51
CA SER A 262 14.47 25.43 16.79
C SER A 262 13.17 26.01 17.29
N THR A 263 12.96 26.03 18.60
CA THR A 263 11.72 26.52 19.21
C THR A 263 11.52 28.03 19.05
N ARG A 264 12.59 28.85 19.21
CA ARG A 264 12.48 30.31 19.25
C ARG A 264 12.64 30.99 17.90
N ILE A 265 13.33 30.35 16.96
CA ILE A 265 13.67 30.94 15.66
C ILE A 265 13.03 30.16 14.52
N HIS A 266 13.31 28.84 14.42
CA HIS A 266 12.94 28.10 13.23
C HIS A 266 11.42 27.85 13.15
N LEU A 267 10.76 27.44 14.22
CA LEU A 267 9.31 27.23 14.24
C LEU A 267 8.50 28.49 13.93
N PRO A 268 8.81 29.66 14.55
CA PRO A 268 8.12 30.90 14.17
C PRO A 268 8.35 31.30 12.71
N ASN A 269 9.55 31.08 12.18
CA ASN A 269 9.85 31.39 10.77
C ASN A 269 9.09 30.47 9.80
N LEU A 270 8.97 29.18 10.11
CA LEU A 270 8.19 28.22 9.31
C LEU A 270 6.70 28.59 9.33
N ALA A 271 6.15 28.92 10.49
CA ALA A 271 4.78 29.42 10.61
C ALA A 271 4.54 30.72 9.84
N ALA A 272 5.50 31.65 9.86
CA ALA A 272 5.43 32.91 9.10
C ALA A 272 5.47 32.68 7.56
N LYS A 273 6.01 31.57 7.09
CA LYS A 273 5.96 31.15 5.68
C LYS A 273 4.59 30.54 5.30
N GLY A 274 3.66 30.38 6.24
CA GLY A 274 2.34 29.81 6.00
C GLY A 274 2.34 28.27 5.98
N ILE A 275 3.31 27.63 6.65
CA ILE A 275 3.34 26.17 6.79
C ILE A 275 2.40 25.77 7.91
N ASP A 276 1.49 24.84 7.66
CA ASP A 276 0.63 24.24 8.68
C ASP A 276 1.45 23.25 9.51
N ILE A 277 1.63 23.55 10.81
CA ILE A 277 2.49 22.79 11.72
C ILE A 277 1.62 22.05 12.74
N PHE A 278 1.67 20.73 12.73
CA PHE A 278 1.06 19.83 13.72
C PHE A 278 2.08 19.51 14.81
N ARG A 279 1.63 19.65 16.12
CA ARG A 279 2.49 19.50 17.32
C ARG A 279 1.78 18.75 18.41
#